data_6630a92ba273369b6b9a4d1f949c0af3
#
_entry.id   6630a92ba273369b6b9a4d1f949c0af3
#
_cell.length_a   1.000
_cell.length_b   1.000
_cell.length_c   1.000
_cell.angle_alpha   90.00
_cell.angle_beta   90.00
_cell.angle_gamma   90.00
#
_symmetry.space_group_name_H-M   'P 1'
#
loop_
_entity.id
_entity.type
_entity.pdbx_description
1 polymer ?
#
loop_
_entity_poly.entity_id
_entity_poly.type
_entity_poly.pdbx_seq_one_letter_code
_entity_poly.pdbx_strand_id
1 'polypeptide(L)'
;AAAAALYGSDAANGAIIITTKKGKEGRVNITVNSNVEFNSPLVMPRFQTRYGTGIGGVKDDNSSRSWGPKLTEARYFGYSPRDDYFQTGVIGTESVSFSTGSEKNQTYASAAAVNSKGIVPNNKYDRYNFNVRNTTSFLDDKMTLDVNASYILQKDRNMVNQGTYNNPLVGAYLFPRGNDWEDIKMYERYDVARKIYTQYWPTGDGNMTMQNPYWVNYRNLRENKKDRYMLGASLNYQILDWLNVSGRVRLDNSNNDYTEK
;
A
#
# COMPACT_ATOMS: atom_id res chain seq x y z
N ALA A 1 32.12 4.50 8.89
CA ALA A 1 33.13 3.46 9.14
C ALA A 1 32.73 2.52 10.29
N ALA A 2 32.23 3.04 11.45
CA ALA A 2 31.88 2.18 12.59
C ALA A 2 30.71 1.20 12.33
N ALA A 3 29.68 1.62 11.58
CA ALA A 3 28.56 0.77 11.24
C ALA A 3 28.97 -0.40 10.32
N ALA A 4 29.84 -0.14 9.34
CA ALA A 4 30.35 -1.17 8.44
C ALA A 4 31.25 -2.21 9.15
N ALA A 5 31.97 -1.78 10.19
CA ALA A 5 32.80 -2.71 10.99
C ALA A 5 31.97 -3.71 11.80
N LEU A 6 30.75 -3.31 12.24
CA LEU A 6 29.87 -4.16 13.05
C LEU A 6 28.84 -4.94 12.22
N TYR A 7 28.42 -4.40 11.07
CA TYR A 7 27.29 -4.93 10.29
C TYR A 7 27.64 -5.25 8.83
N GLY A 8 28.91 -5.17 8.46
CA GLY A 8 29.39 -5.49 7.12
C GLY A 8 29.22 -4.36 6.11
N SER A 9 29.53 -4.66 4.84
CA SER A 9 29.48 -3.71 3.72
C SER A 9 28.12 -3.07 3.48
N ASP A 10 27.04 -3.78 3.79
CA ASP A 10 25.67 -3.29 3.60
C ASP A 10 25.33 -2.10 4.49
N ALA A 11 26.09 -1.89 5.57
CA ALA A 11 25.97 -0.76 6.46
C ALA A 11 26.87 0.44 6.09
N ALA A 12 27.44 0.47 4.88
CA ALA A 12 28.31 1.57 4.43
C ALA A 12 27.61 2.93 4.46
N ASN A 13 26.31 2.98 4.20
CA ASN A 13 25.47 4.18 4.22
C ASN A 13 24.71 4.39 5.55
N GLY A 14 25.09 3.67 6.60
CA GLY A 14 24.45 3.67 7.92
C GLY A 14 23.64 2.42 8.19
N ALA A 15 23.26 2.23 9.46
CA ALA A 15 22.42 1.11 9.89
C ALA A 15 21.30 1.61 10.81
N ILE A 16 20.09 1.08 10.59
CA ILE A 16 18.95 1.27 11.49
C ILE A 16 18.81 0.00 12.33
N ILE A 17 19.04 0.14 13.63
CA ILE A 17 18.93 -0.98 14.57
C ILE A 17 17.53 -0.96 15.17
N ILE A 18 16.74 -1.99 14.89
CA ILE A 18 15.40 -2.14 15.44
C ILE A 18 15.42 -3.19 16.55
N THR A 19 15.10 -2.77 17.77
CA THR A 19 14.89 -3.67 18.89
C THR A 19 13.40 -3.91 19.06
N THR A 20 12.98 -5.16 18.86
CA THR A 20 11.58 -5.55 19.04
C THR A 20 11.19 -5.58 20.52
N LYS A 21 9.91 -5.34 20.80
CA LYS A 21 9.38 -5.43 22.17
C LYS A 21 9.59 -6.83 22.73
N LYS A 22 9.88 -6.89 24.02
CA LYS A 22 9.98 -8.11 24.83
C LYS A 22 8.85 -8.13 25.85
N GLY A 23 8.59 -9.29 26.43
CA GLY A 23 7.81 -9.41 27.64
C GLY A 23 8.45 -8.59 28.77
N LYS A 24 7.66 -8.20 29.74
CA LYS A 24 8.13 -7.51 30.95
C LYS A 24 7.77 -8.34 32.16
N GLU A 25 8.65 -8.32 33.15
CA GLU A 25 8.39 -8.85 34.48
C GLU A 25 7.23 -8.09 35.11
N GLY A 26 6.44 -8.80 35.94
CA GLY A 26 5.37 -8.27 36.76
C GLY A 26 3.98 -8.59 36.21
N ARG A 27 3.06 -7.63 36.34
CA ARG A 27 1.64 -7.82 35.98
C ARG A 27 1.43 -7.99 34.50
N VAL A 28 0.38 -8.76 34.16
CA VAL A 28 -0.16 -8.80 32.82
C VAL A 28 -0.48 -7.39 32.33
N ASN A 29 0.07 -7.04 31.17
CA ASN A 29 -0.22 -5.78 30.50
C ASN A 29 -0.85 -6.05 29.16
N ILE A 30 -2.05 -5.50 28.95
CA ILE A 30 -2.75 -5.54 27.67
C ILE A 30 -2.85 -4.11 27.15
N THR A 31 -2.40 -3.89 25.93
CA THR A 31 -2.50 -2.59 25.27
C THR A 31 -3.32 -2.75 24.00
N VAL A 32 -4.36 -1.94 23.84
CA VAL A 32 -5.19 -1.87 22.64
C VAL A 32 -5.02 -0.48 22.05
N ASN A 33 -4.79 -0.42 20.74
CA ASN A 33 -4.75 0.84 19.99
C ASN A 33 -5.69 0.73 18.81
N SER A 34 -6.41 1.81 18.54
CA SER A 34 -7.24 1.98 17.36
C SER A 34 -7.01 3.38 16.80
N ASN A 35 -6.83 3.47 15.49
CA ASN A 35 -6.66 4.72 14.78
C ASN A 35 -7.43 4.66 13.46
N VAL A 36 -8.10 5.76 13.10
CA VAL A 36 -8.76 5.92 11.81
C VAL A 36 -8.28 7.22 11.18
N GLU A 37 -7.84 7.13 9.94
CA GLU A 37 -7.38 8.27 9.15
C GLU A 37 -8.27 8.45 7.91
N PHE A 38 -8.57 9.71 7.60
CA PHE A 38 -9.28 10.11 6.38
C PHE A 38 -8.33 10.89 5.50
N ASN A 39 -8.21 10.48 4.24
CA ASN A 39 -7.28 11.06 3.28
C ASN A 39 -8.03 11.63 2.08
N SER A 40 -7.64 12.82 1.65
CA SER A 40 -8.12 13.44 0.42
C SER A 40 -6.97 14.11 -0.32
N PRO A 41 -7.03 14.29 -1.66
CA PRO A 41 -6.00 15.01 -2.39
C PRO A 41 -5.86 16.45 -1.88
N LEU A 42 -4.67 16.83 -1.40
CA LEU A 42 -4.40 18.17 -0.90
C LEU A 42 -4.06 19.13 -2.03
N VAL A 43 -3.12 18.74 -2.89
CA VAL A 43 -2.63 19.55 -4.00
C VAL A 43 -2.95 18.84 -5.31
N MET A 44 -3.57 19.58 -6.22
CA MET A 44 -3.92 19.11 -7.55
C MET A 44 -3.41 20.09 -8.60
N PRO A 45 -3.04 19.61 -9.81
CA PRO A 45 -2.73 20.50 -10.91
C PRO A 45 -3.88 21.45 -11.20
N ARG A 46 -3.58 22.71 -11.47
CA ARG A 46 -4.58 23.67 -11.92
C ARG A 46 -4.77 23.52 -13.43
N PHE A 47 -5.96 23.07 -13.79
CA PHE A 47 -6.34 22.90 -15.19
C PHE A 47 -7.00 24.17 -15.71
N GLN A 48 -6.70 24.52 -16.96
CA GLN A 48 -7.42 25.58 -17.65
C GLN A 48 -8.84 25.11 -18.07
N THR A 49 -9.80 26.01 -18.09
CA THR A 49 -11.21 25.76 -18.44
C THR A 49 -11.71 26.65 -19.57
N ARG A 50 -10.81 27.34 -20.25
CA ARG A 50 -11.15 28.30 -21.33
C ARG A 50 -11.27 27.64 -22.69
N TYR A 51 -10.48 26.60 -22.94
CA TYR A 51 -10.39 25.92 -24.22
C TYR A 51 -10.63 24.43 -24.06
N GLY A 52 -11.29 23.83 -25.03
CA GLY A 52 -11.50 22.40 -25.12
C GLY A 52 -10.27 21.68 -25.65
N THR A 53 -10.42 20.37 -25.82
CA THR A 53 -9.36 19.50 -26.32
C THR A 53 -9.09 19.74 -27.79
N GLY A 54 -7.82 19.71 -28.19
CA GLY A 54 -7.37 19.94 -29.55
C GLY A 54 -6.19 20.91 -29.65
N ILE A 55 -5.93 21.40 -30.86
CA ILE A 55 -4.81 22.28 -31.21
C ILE A 55 -5.30 23.35 -32.17
N GLY A 56 -4.77 24.58 -32.03
CA GLY A 56 -5.00 25.67 -33.00
C GLY A 56 -6.46 26.07 -33.14
N GLY A 57 -7.27 25.89 -32.13
CA GLY A 57 -8.70 26.18 -32.14
C GLY A 57 -9.57 25.07 -32.78
N VAL A 58 -8.98 23.97 -33.24
CA VAL A 58 -9.69 22.83 -33.80
C VAL A 58 -9.93 21.76 -32.75
N LYS A 59 -11.17 21.28 -32.62
CA LYS A 59 -11.53 20.21 -31.71
C LYS A 59 -10.91 18.88 -32.14
N ASP A 60 -10.28 18.20 -31.21
CA ASP A 60 -9.76 16.84 -31.37
C ASP A 60 -9.85 16.11 -30.06
N ASP A 61 -10.85 15.25 -29.91
CA ASP A 61 -11.08 14.47 -28.67
C ASP A 61 -10.01 13.38 -28.48
N ASN A 62 -9.22 13.07 -29.50
CA ASN A 62 -8.06 12.16 -29.39
C ASN A 62 -6.77 12.88 -28.98
N SER A 63 -6.83 14.13 -28.62
CA SER A 63 -5.66 14.91 -28.22
C SER A 63 -5.50 15.00 -26.72
N SER A 64 -4.28 14.86 -26.24
CA SER A 64 -3.91 15.19 -24.83
C SER A 64 -3.72 16.71 -24.60
N ARG A 65 -3.88 17.53 -25.65
CA ARG A 65 -3.68 18.99 -25.58
C ARG A 65 -5.01 19.72 -25.43
N SER A 66 -5.02 20.83 -24.71
CA SER A 66 -6.20 21.64 -24.40
C SER A 66 -6.12 23.02 -25.04
N TRP A 67 -5.89 23.06 -26.38
CA TRP A 67 -5.82 24.26 -27.22
C TRP A 67 -6.79 24.18 -28.42
N GLY A 68 -7.91 23.50 -28.22
CA GLY A 68 -9.01 23.42 -29.15
C GLY A 68 -9.89 24.67 -29.17
N PRO A 69 -11.17 24.57 -29.56
CA PRO A 69 -12.10 25.69 -29.56
C PRO A 69 -12.28 26.29 -28.17
N LYS A 70 -12.57 27.59 -28.12
CA LYS A 70 -12.95 28.26 -26.89
C LYS A 70 -14.23 27.65 -26.36
N LEU A 71 -14.23 27.23 -25.08
CA LEU A 71 -15.42 26.73 -24.38
C LEU A 71 -16.36 27.87 -24.05
N THR A 72 -17.64 27.64 -24.21
CA THR A 72 -18.73 28.47 -23.72
C THR A 72 -19.40 27.77 -22.55
N GLU A 73 -20.21 28.49 -21.77
CA GLU A 73 -20.94 27.90 -20.63
C GLU A 73 -21.77 26.67 -21.03
N ALA A 74 -22.33 26.65 -22.24
CA ALA A 74 -23.08 25.54 -22.79
C ALA A 74 -22.23 24.28 -23.13
N ARG A 75 -20.89 24.38 -23.09
CA ARG A 75 -19.97 23.29 -23.44
C ARG A 75 -19.01 22.91 -22.32
N TYR A 76 -19.11 23.55 -21.17
CA TYR A 76 -18.29 23.26 -20.02
C TYR A 76 -19.14 22.62 -18.93
N PHE A 77 -18.84 21.38 -18.60
CA PHE A 77 -19.58 20.59 -17.60
C PHE A 77 -18.99 20.68 -16.19
N GLY A 78 -17.93 21.48 -16.01
CA GLY A 78 -17.37 21.75 -14.69
C GLY A 78 -16.54 20.61 -14.08
N TYR A 79 -16.07 19.65 -14.88
CA TYR A 79 -15.29 18.51 -14.40
C TYR A 79 -14.04 18.93 -13.62
N SER A 80 -13.90 18.40 -12.41
CA SER A 80 -12.74 18.52 -11.53
C SER A 80 -12.25 17.10 -11.15
N PRO A 81 -11.05 16.69 -11.54
CA PRO A 81 -10.54 15.36 -11.14
C PRO A 81 -10.58 15.13 -9.64
N ARG A 82 -10.34 16.18 -8.86
CA ARG A 82 -10.35 16.12 -7.40
C ARG A 82 -11.70 15.70 -6.84
N ASP A 83 -12.77 16.30 -7.36
CA ASP A 83 -14.11 16.21 -6.77
C ASP A 83 -14.94 15.11 -7.44
N ASP A 84 -14.68 14.85 -8.74
CA ASP A 84 -15.49 13.93 -9.55
C ASP A 84 -14.90 12.51 -9.66
N TYR A 85 -13.58 12.38 -9.59
CA TYR A 85 -12.92 11.08 -9.72
C TYR A 85 -12.39 10.52 -8.40
N PHE A 86 -11.64 11.33 -7.64
CA PHE A 86 -11.10 10.86 -6.38
C PHE A 86 -12.18 10.71 -5.31
N GLN A 87 -11.93 9.82 -4.38
CA GLN A 87 -12.79 9.58 -3.23
C GLN A 87 -12.02 9.86 -1.93
N THR A 88 -12.74 9.95 -0.82
CA THR A 88 -12.08 9.96 0.49
C THR A 88 -11.49 8.59 0.76
N GLY A 89 -10.19 8.53 0.95
CA GLY A 89 -9.49 7.36 1.44
C GLY A 89 -9.71 7.19 2.94
N VAL A 90 -9.77 5.94 3.41
CA VAL A 90 -9.94 5.63 4.83
C VAL A 90 -8.93 4.56 5.20
N ILE A 91 -8.17 4.79 6.27
CA ILE A 91 -7.21 3.83 6.81
C ILE A 91 -7.59 3.56 8.27
N GLY A 92 -7.98 2.31 8.54
CA GLY A 92 -8.15 1.80 9.89
C GLY A 92 -6.89 1.05 10.32
N THR A 93 -6.38 1.36 11.51
CA THR A 93 -5.25 0.65 12.10
C THR A 93 -5.63 0.22 13.51
N GLU A 94 -5.64 -1.07 13.75
CA GLU A 94 -6.01 -1.65 15.03
C GLU A 94 -4.90 -2.58 15.51
N SER A 95 -4.61 -2.55 16.80
CA SER A 95 -3.65 -3.46 17.37
C SER A 95 -3.96 -3.81 18.81
N VAL A 96 -3.64 -5.03 19.17
CA VAL A 96 -3.65 -5.52 20.53
C VAL A 96 -2.28 -6.12 20.84
N SER A 97 -1.76 -5.83 22.03
CA SER A 97 -0.57 -6.48 22.52
C SER A 97 -0.76 -6.94 23.97
N PHE A 98 -0.16 -8.07 24.25
CA PHE A 98 -0.15 -8.74 25.54
C PHE A 98 1.29 -8.91 25.98
N SER A 99 1.58 -8.58 27.21
CA SER A 99 2.89 -8.77 27.83
C SER A 99 2.72 -9.28 29.24
N THR A 100 3.44 -10.33 29.58
CA THR A 100 3.47 -10.91 30.93
C THR A 100 4.82 -11.54 31.17
N GLY A 101 5.16 -11.76 32.42
CA GLY A 101 6.39 -12.46 32.76
C GLY A 101 6.72 -12.48 34.26
N SER A 102 7.64 -13.38 34.57
CA SER A 102 8.40 -13.45 35.83
C SER A 102 9.85 -13.06 35.56
N GLU A 103 10.68 -13.07 36.60
CA GLU A 103 12.14 -12.90 36.48
C GLU A 103 12.74 -13.87 35.44
N LYS A 104 12.26 -15.11 35.42
CA LYS A 104 12.82 -16.20 34.58
C LYS A 104 12.12 -16.43 33.26
N ASN A 105 10.88 -15.94 33.05
CA ASN A 105 10.15 -16.16 31.82
C ASN A 105 9.32 -14.93 31.46
N GLN A 106 9.50 -14.41 30.27
CA GLN A 106 8.80 -13.24 29.77
C GLN A 106 8.20 -13.54 28.40
N THR A 107 6.91 -13.26 28.25
CA THR A 107 6.17 -13.48 27.01
C THR A 107 5.57 -12.17 26.52
N TYR A 108 5.70 -11.95 25.22
CA TYR A 108 5.04 -10.88 24.48
C TYR A 108 4.30 -11.47 23.29
N ALA A 109 3.06 -11.06 23.10
CA ALA A 109 2.28 -11.39 21.91
C ALA A 109 1.61 -10.13 21.38
N SER A 110 1.45 -10.01 20.06
CA SER A 110 0.69 -8.92 19.46
C SER A 110 0.03 -9.33 18.15
N ALA A 111 -1.12 -8.73 17.89
CA ALA A 111 -1.80 -8.77 16.62
C ALA A 111 -2.10 -7.33 16.18
N ALA A 112 -1.94 -7.06 14.89
CA ALA A 112 -2.27 -5.77 14.30
C ALA A 112 -2.92 -5.96 12.93
N ALA A 113 -3.91 -5.11 12.63
CA ALA A 113 -4.59 -5.05 11.35
C ALA A 113 -4.51 -3.62 10.81
N VAL A 114 -4.21 -3.50 9.52
CA VAL A 114 -4.35 -2.27 8.74
C VAL A 114 -5.28 -2.57 7.59
N ASN A 115 -6.39 -1.86 7.51
CA ASN A 115 -7.35 -1.95 6.41
C ASN A 115 -7.47 -0.58 5.77
N SER A 116 -7.17 -0.50 4.49
CA SER A 116 -7.14 0.76 3.76
C SER A 116 -7.98 0.70 2.48
N LYS A 117 -8.81 1.71 2.33
CA LYS A 117 -9.44 2.10 1.07
C LYS A 117 -8.73 3.36 0.58
N GLY A 118 -8.13 3.30 -0.60
CA GLY A 118 -7.39 4.43 -1.17
C GLY A 118 -8.28 5.53 -1.72
N ILE A 119 -7.65 6.66 -2.07
CA ILE A 119 -8.32 7.80 -2.72
C ILE A 119 -8.70 7.52 -4.18
N VAL A 120 -8.06 6.55 -4.82
CA VAL A 120 -8.43 6.09 -6.17
C VAL A 120 -9.52 5.03 -6.04
N PRO A 121 -10.59 5.06 -6.84
CA PRO A 121 -11.65 4.06 -6.81
C PRO A 121 -11.14 2.63 -6.92
N ASN A 122 -11.70 1.72 -6.12
CA ASN A 122 -11.34 0.29 -6.04
C ASN A 122 -9.87 -0.02 -5.66
N ASN A 123 -9.14 0.95 -5.13
CA ASN A 123 -7.82 0.72 -4.54
C ASN A 123 -7.98 0.28 -3.08
N LYS A 124 -7.32 -0.83 -2.69
CA LYS A 124 -7.37 -1.38 -1.33
C LYS A 124 -6.01 -1.92 -0.90
N TYR A 125 -5.77 -1.83 0.39
CA TYR A 125 -4.61 -2.44 1.03
C TYR A 125 -5.00 -2.98 2.39
N ASP A 126 -4.74 -4.27 2.61
CA ASP A 126 -4.97 -4.96 3.87
C ASP A 126 -3.66 -5.59 4.34
N ARG A 127 -3.36 -5.44 5.64
CA ARG A 127 -2.20 -6.08 6.26
C ARG A 127 -2.52 -6.55 7.66
N TYR A 128 -2.15 -7.79 7.94
CA TYR A 128 -2.30 -8.42 9.25
C TYR A 128 -0.93 -8.88 9.72
N ASN A 129 -0.58 -8.53 10.95
CA ASN A 129 0.69 -8.90 11.58
C ASN A 129 0.40 -9.66 12.87
N PHE A 130 1.07 -10.78 13.05
CA PHE A 130 1.05 -11.55 14.29
C PHE A 130 2.46 -11.75 14.77
N ASN A 131 2.72 -11.48 16.05
CA ASN A 131 4.04 -11.65 16.63
C ASN A 131 3.90 -12.31 18.00
N VAL A 132 4.82 -13.25 18.26
CA VAL A 132 4.99 -13.86 19.57
C VAL A 132 6.49 -13.91 19.88
N ARG A 133 6.86 -13.58 21.10
CA ARG A 133 8.23 -13.68 21.60
C ARG A 133 8.21 -14.18 23.02
N ASN A 134 9.10 -15.12 23.31
CA ASN A 134 9.34 -15.61 24.64
C ASN A 134 10.83 -15.54 24.95
N THR A 135 11.17 -15.06 26.13
CA THR A 135 12.53 -15.05 26.67
C THR A 135 12.50 -15.80 27.97
N THR A 136 13.31 -16.84 28.09
CA THR A 136 13.38 -17.69 29.28
C THR A 136 14.81 -17.85 29.73
N SER A 137 15.04 -17.67 31.05
CA SER A 137 16.32 -17.88 31.73
C SER A 137 16.33 -19.22 32.47
N PHE A 138 17.45 -19.91 32.40
CA PHE A 138 17.70 -21.23 33.02
C PHE A 138 19.04 -21.22 33.74
N LEU A 139 19.32 -22.29 34.48
CA LEU A 139 20.61 -22.53 35.14
C LEU A 139 21.05 -21.32 36.01
N ASP A 140 20.17 -20.84 36.87
CA ASP A 140 20.41 -19.69 37.73
C ASP A 140 20.87 -18.46 36.94
N ASP A 141 20.10 -18.16 35.86
CA ASP A 141 20.27 -17.04 34.91
C ASP A 141 21.52 -17.09 34.03
N LYS A 142 22.31 -18.17 34.11
CA LYS A 142 23.49 -18.37 33.25
C LYS A 142 23.13 -18.64 31.81
N MET A 143 21.93 -19.14 31.52
CA MET A 143 21.48 -19.43 30.17
C MET A 143 20.18 -18.70 29.87
N THR A 144 20.15 -17.98 28.74
CA THR A 144 18.93 -17.29 28.24
C THR A 144 18.61 -17.77 26.84
N LEU A 145 17.39 -18.27 26.67
CA LEU A 145 16.80 -18.62 25.38
C LEU A 145 15.77 -17.54 25.00
N ASP A 146 15.92 -16.96 23.82
CA ASP A 146 14.97 -16.01 23.25
C ASP A 146 14.45 -16.59 21.92
N VAL A 147 13.14 -16.83 21.84
CA VAL A 147 12.47 -17.32 20.64
C VAL A 147 11.43 -16.32 20.19
N ASN A 148 11.34 -16.12 18.88
CA ASN A 148 10.34 -15.25 18.29
C ASN A 148 9.78 -15.85 17.00
N ALA A 149 8.48 -15.63 16.79
CA ALA A 149 7.78 -15.95 15.57
C ALA A 149 6.95 -14.75 15.13
N SER A 150 6.98 -14.47 13.84
CA SER A 150 6.17 -13.42 13.22
C SER A 150 5.54 -13.95 11.96
N TYR A 151 4.27 -13.61 11.74
CA TYR A 151 3.55 -13.88 10.51
C TYR A 151 2.92 -12.60 9.99
N ILE A 152 3.10 -12.33 8.69
CA ILE A 152 2.56 -11.17 8.01
C ILE A 152 1.79 -11.64 6.79
N LEU A 153 0.53 -11.28 6.75
CA LEU A 153 -0.32 -11.40 5.56
C LEU A 153 -0.60 -10.00 5.03
N GLN A 154 -0.26 -9.77 3.77
CA GLN A 154 -0.51 -8.51 3.07
C GLN A 154 -1.27 -8.80 1.78
N LYS A 155 -2.28 -7.98 1.51
CA LYS A 155 -3.02 -8.01 0.25
C LYS A 155 -3.21 -6.60 -0.25
N ASP A 156 -2.81 -6.34 -1.47
CA ASP A 156 -3.10 -5.10 -2.15
C ASP A 156 -3.90 -5.34 -3.44
N ARG A 157 -4.75 -4.38 -3.77
CA ARG A 157 -5.58 -4.42 -4.98
C ARG A 157 -5.49 -3.09 -5.71
N ASN A 158 -5.24 -3.17 -7.02
CA ASN A 158 -5.27 -2.07 -7.96
C ASN A 158 -4.40 -0.89 -7.55
N MET A 159 -3.21 -1.14 -7.02
CA MET A 159 -2.22 -0.09 -6.83
C MET A 159 -1.96 0.60 -8.18
N VAL A 160 -1.93 1.92 -8.16
CA VAL A 160 -1.77 2.73 -9.37
C VAL A 160 -0.43 2.42 -10.03
N ASN A 161 -0.46 2.07 -11.32
CA ASN A 161 0.75 1.85 -12.11
C ASN A 161 1.52 3.15 -12.30
N GLN A 162 2.83 3.02 -12.38
CA GLN A 162 3.69 4.10 -12.86
C GLN A 162 3.64 4.17 -14.40
N GLY A 163 3.84 5.37 -14.95
CA GLY A 163 3.76 5.61 -16.39
C GLY A 163 2.33 5.81 -16.89
N THR A 164 2.14 5.66 -18.20
CA THR A 164 0.87 5.96 -18.87
C THR A 164 -0.02 4.74 -19.10
N TYR A 165 0.58 3.57 -19.20
CA TYR A 165 -0.17 2.34 -19.52
C TYR A 165 -0.91 1.80 -18.29
N ASN A 166 -2.19 1.48 -18.46
CA ASN A 166 -3.08 1.01 -17.39
C ASN A 166 -3.04 1.90 -16.12
N ASN A 167 -2.83 3.20 -16.33
CA ASN A 167 -2.83 4.18 -15.26
C ASN A 167 -4.13 5.00 -15.34
N PRO A 168 -5.06 4.85 -14.40
CA PRO A 168 -6.34 5.53 -14.43
C PRO A 168 -6.20 7.05 -14.29
N LEU A 169 -5.10 7.54 -13.73
CA LEU A 169 -4.85 8.97 -13.56
C LEU A 169 -4.64 9.68 -14.89
N VAL A 170 -4.12 8.99 -15.90
CA VAL A 170 -3.96 9.55 -17.26
C VAL A 170 -5.32 9.95 -17.84
N GLY A 171 -6.28 9.01 -17.84
CA GLY A 171 -7.64 9.28 -18.28
C GLY A 171 -8.33 10.35 -17.42
N ALA A 172 -8.15 10.33 -16.12
CA ALA A 172 -8.74 11.31 -15.20
C ALA A 172 -8.20 12.72 -15.42
N TYR A 173 -6.90 12.89 -15.61
CA TYR A 173 -6.30 14.23 -15.78
C TYR A 173 -6.45 14.79 -17.18
N LEU A 174 -6.38 13.94 -18.21
CA LEU A 174 -6.43 14.36 -19.59
C LEU A 174 -7.82 14.31 -20.20
N PHE A 175 -8.86 13.98 -19.43
CA PHE A 175 -10.24 13.97 -19.92
C PHE A 175 -10.61 15.32 -20.56
N PRO A 176 -11.21 15.32 -21.76
CA PRO A 176 -11.54 16.53 -22.51
C PRO A 176 -12.45 17.47 -21.72
N ARG A 177 -12.03 18.72 -21.57
CA ARG A 177 -12.71 19.72 -20.74
C ARG A 177 -14.13 20.10 -21.22
N GLY A 178 -14.42 19.86 -22.49
CA GLY A 178 -15.74 20.10 -23.07
C GLY A 178 -16.67 18.90 -23.05
N ASN A 179 -16.24 17.76 -22.49
CA ASN A 179 -17.02 16.54 -22.42
C ASN A 179 -17.61 16.33 -21.02
N ASP A 180 -18.70 15.59 -20.96
CA ASP A 180 -19.37 15.28 -19.70
C ASP A 180 -18.70 14.07 -19.03
N TRP A 181 -18.22 14.27 -17.79
CA TRP A 181 -17.61 13.21 -17.00
C TRP A 181 -18.60 12.12 -16.61
N GLU A 182 -19.87 12.47 -16.40
CA GLU A 182 -20.90 11.50 -16.02
C GLU A 182 -21.09 10.41 -17.10
N ASP A 183 -20.90 10.77 -18.38
CA ASP A 183 -21.03 9.82 -19.49
C ASP A 183 -20.05 8.65 -19.38
N ILE A 184 -18.83 8.88 -18.85
CA ILE A 184 -17.82 7.82 -18.72
C ILE A 184 -17.91 6.99 -17.44
N LYS A 185 -18.80 7.34 -16.50
CA LYS A 185 -19.09 6.49 -15.35
C LYS A 185 -19.73 5.18 -15.76
N MET A 186 -20.45 5.15 -16.90
CA MET A 186 -20.82 3.93 -17.59
C MET A 186 -19.60 3.43 -18.38
N TYR A 187 -18.63 2.87 -17.68
CA TYR A 187 -17.31 2.53 -18.22
C TYR A 187 -17.29 1.34 -19.19
N GLU A 188 -18.41 0.63 -19.35
CA GLU A 188 -18.50 -0.53 -20.22
C GLU A 188 -19.82 -0.58 -20.98
N ARG A 189 -19.78 -1.20 -22.18
CA ARG A 189 -20.95 -1.50 -22.99
C ARG A 189 -20.89 -2.95 -23.47
N TYR A 190 -22.04 -3.60 -23.55
CA TYR A 190 -22.13 -4.94 -24.08
C TYR A 190 -22.03 -4.93 -25.60
N ASP A 191 -21.03 -5.59 -26.14
CA ASP A 191 -20.86 -5.82 -27.58
C ASP A 191 -21.64 -7.10 -27.96
N VAL A 192 -22.78 -6.93 -28.64
CA VAL A 192 -23.67 -8.04 -29.00
C VAL A 192 -23.00 -9.00 -29.98
N ALA A 193 -22.18 -8.50 -30.91
CA ALA A 193 -21.52 -9.33 -31.92
C ALA A 193 -20.43 -10.21 -31.29
N ARG A 194 -19.66 -9.68 -30.35
CA ARG A 194 -18.59 -10.39 -29.65
C ARG A 194 -19.06 -11.11 -28.39
N LYS A 195 -20.28 -10.83 -27.91
CA LYS A 195 -20.87 -11.33 -26.66
C LYS A 195 -20.02 -11.08 -25.42
N ILE A 196 -19.36 -9.93 -25.35
CA ILE A 196 -18.52 -9.51 -24.22
C ILE A 196 -18.81 -8.06 -23.86
N TYR A 197 -18.47 -7.68 -22.64
CA TYR A 197 -18.39 -6.28 -22.27
C TYR A 197 -17.06 -5.68 -22.75
N THR A 198 -17.15 -4.50 -23.37
CA THR A 198 -15.99 -3.74 -23.86
C THR A 198 -15.94 -2.39 -23.16
N GLN A 199 -14.75 -1.83 -23.09
CA GLN A 199 -14.56 -0.50 -22.55
C GLN A 199 -15.39 0.53 -23.32
N TYR A 200 -16.13 1.35 -22.60
CA TYR A 200 -16.71 2.56 -23.16
C TYR A 200 -15.77 3.74 -22.86
N TRP A 201 -15.20 4.29 -23.91
CA TRP A 201 -14.34 5.46 -23.86
C TRP A 201 -14.59 6.31 -25.11
N PRO A 202 -15.35 7.43 -24.98
CA PRO A 202 -15.75 8.24 -26.13
C PRO A 202 -14.64 9.15 -26.65
N THR A 203 -13.49 9.19 -25.99
CA THR A 203 -12.33 9.94 -26.41
C THR A 203 -11.26 9.01 -26.97
N GLY A 204 -10.27 9.54 -27.66
CA GLY A 204 -9.12 8.77 -28.13
C GLY A 204 -8.09 8.52 -27.00
N ASP A 205 -6.99 7.89 -27.37
CA ASP A 205 -5.89 7.59 -26.44
C ASP A 205 -5.00 8.79 -26.11
N GLY A 206 -5.17 9.92 -26.79
CA GLY A 206 -4.40 11.14 -26.62
C GLY A 206 -2.91 10.99 -26.90
N ASN A 207 -2.51 9.94 -27.59
CA ASN A 207 -1.12 9.49 -27.75
C ASN A 207 -0.41 9.21 -26.40
N MET A 208 -1.18 8.96 -25.35
CA MET A 208 -0.69 8.69 -23.98
C MET A 208 -1.39 7.48 -23.37
N THR A 209 -1.93 6.57 -24.19
CA THR A 209 -2.65 5.37 -23.73
C THR A 209 -3.81 5.65 -22.77
N MET A 210 -4.52 6.76 -22.98
CA MET A 210 -5.70 7.10 -22.20
C MET A 210 -6.75 6.00 -22.31
N GLN A 211 -7.28 5.63 -21.15
CA GLN A 211 -8.38 4.67 -21.02
C GLN A 211 -9.41 5.23 -20.06
N ASN A 212 -10.61 4.70 -20.11
CA ASN A 212 -11.60 5.02 -19.09
C ASN A 212 -11.06 4.65 -17.70
N PRO A 213 -10.88 5.61 -16.78
CA PRO A 213 -10.30 5.34 -15.48
C PRO A 213 -11.12 4.36 -14.64
N TYR A 214 -12.44 4.32 -14.81
CA TYR A 214 -13.30 3.34 -14.12
C TYR A 214 -13.14 1.93 -14.72
N TRP A 215 -12.96 1.82 -16.05
CA TRP A 215 -12.63 0.54 -16.67
C TRP A 215 -11.33 -0.02 -16.11
N VAL A 216 -10.28 0.80 -16.03
CA VAL A 216 -8.99 0.39 -15.43
C VAL A 216 -9.18 -0.05 -13.98
N ASN A 217 -9.98 0.68 -13.19
CA ASN A 217 -10.18 0.36 -11.79
C ASN A 217 -11.05 -0.87 -11.53
N TYR A 218 -11.98 -1.20 -12.42
CA TYR A 218 -12.98 -2.23 -12.16
C TYR A 218 -12.87 -3.46 -13.06
N ARG A 219 -12.12 -3.39 -14.16
CA ARG A 219 -11.95 -4.50 -15.11
C ARG A 219 -10.50 -4.95 -15.28
N ASN A 220 -9.54 -4.05 -15.21
CA ASN A 220 -8.12 -4.41 -15.22
C ASN A 220 -7.64 -4.64 -13.79
N LEU A 221 -8.12 -5.72 -13.19
CA LEU A 221 -7.88 -5.99 -11.77
C LEU A 221 -6.48 -6.57 -11.56
N ARG A 222 -5.77 -5.99 -10.62
CA ARG A 222 -4.45 -6.45 -10.18
C ARG A 222 -4.49 -6.67 -8.68
N GLU A 223 -4.18 -7.88 -8.28
CA GLU A 223 -4.10 -8.26 -6.89
C GLU A 223 -2.72 -8.84 -6.60
N ASN A 224 -2.16 -8.42 -5.49
CA ASN A 224 -0.91 -8.97 -4.99
C ASN A 224 -1.13 -9.43 -3.55
N LYS A 225 -0.83 -10.70 -3.29
CA LYS A 225 -0.93 -11.32 -1.97
C LYS A 225 0.45 -11.75 -1.54
N LYS A 226 0.89 -11.28 -0.38
CA LYS A 226 2.18 -11.60 0.21
C LYS A 226 1.99 -12.24 1.57
N ASP A 227 2.54 -13.44 1.71
CA ASP A 227 2.67 -14.16 2.96
C ASP A 227 4.14 -14.17 3.38
N ARG A 228 4.44 -13.78 4.62
CA ARG A 228 5.79 -13.82 5.16
C ARG A 228 5.78 -14.35 6.57
N TYR A 229 6.65 -15.30 6.84
CA TYR A 229 6.90 -15.76 8.20
C TYR A 229 8.38 -15.63 8.55
N MET A 230 8.63 -15.23 9.78
CA MET A 230 9.96 -15.06 10.34
C MET A 230 10.03 -15.81 11.65
N LEU A 231 11.00 -16.68 11.77
CA LEU A 231 11.27 -17.42 12.99
C LEU A 231 12.69 -17.10 13.46
N GLY A 232 12.87 -16.93 14.74
CA GLY A 232 14.17 -16.67 15.31
C GLY A 232 14.34 -17.37 16.66
N ALA A 233 15.53 -17.88 16.88
CA ALA A 233 15.96 -18.38 18.18
C ALA A 233 17.38 -17.90 18.46
N SER A 234 17.62 -17.43 19.67
CA SER A 234 18.95 -17.11 20.15
C SER A 234 19.16 -17.68 21.53
N LEU A 235 20.29 -18.32 21.72
CA LEU A 235 20.75 -18.86 22.98
C LEU A 235 21.98 -18.06 23.41
N ASN A 236 21.98 -17.61 24.65
CA ASN A 236 23.12 -16.99 25.29
C ASN A 236 23.48 -17.81 26.54
N TYR A 237 24.73 -18.22 26.68
CA TYR A 237 25.19 -19.04 27.79
C TYR A 237 26.47 -18.47 28.40
N GLN A 238 26.38 -18.06 29.63
CA GLN A 238 27.51 -17.61 30.45
C GLN A 238 28.13 -18.84 31.12
N ILE A 239 29.16 -19.38 30.46
CA ILE A 239 29.86 -20.61 30.90
C ILE A 239 30.71 -20.31 32.14
N LEU A 240 31.41 -19.18 32.10
CA LEU A 240 32.25 -18.68 33.22
C LEU A 240 31.99 -17.16 33.36
N ASP A 241 32.38 -16.56 34.43
CA ASP A 241 32.16 -15.11 34.66
C ASP A 241 32.80 -14.23 33.56
N TRP A 242 33.86 -14.74 32.94
CA TRP A 242 34.59 -14.09 31.83
C TRP A 242 34.29 -14.67 30.45
N LEU A 243 33.51 -15.78 30.35
CA LEU A 243 33.24 -16.45 29.10
C LEU A 243 31.74 -16.57 28.83
N ASN A 244 31.29 -15.86 27.81
CA ASN A 244 29.93 -15.93 27.31
C ASN A 244 29.92 -16.45 25.88
N VAL A 245 29.07 -17.42 25.58
CA VAL A 245 28.86 -17.97 24.24
C VAL A 245 27.44 -17.74 23.80
N SER A 246 27.26 -17.21 22.60
CA SER A 246 25.94 -16.97 22.02
C SER A 246 25.79 -17.58 20.63
N GLY A 247 24.64 -18.18 20.39
CA GLY A 247 24.23 -18.68 19.08
C GLY A 247 22.88 -18.10 18.65
N ARG A 248 22.73 -17.84 17.34
CA ARG A 248 21.46 -17.34 16.79
C ARG A 248 21.14 -18.00 15.47
N VAL A 249 19.88 -18.39 15.32
CA VAL A 249 19.32 -18.91 14.07
C VAL A 249 18.12 -18.07 13.68
N ARG A 250 18.01 -17.75 12.40
CA ARG A 250 16.85 -17.04 11.83
C ARG A 250 16.41 -17.70 10.53
N LEU A 251 15.09 -17.79 10.37
CA LEU A 251 14.43 -18.17 9.14
C LEU A 251 13.52 -17.02 8.74
N ASP A 252 13.63 -16.56 7.50
CA ASP A 252 12.77 -15.56 6.91
C ASP A 252 12.34 -16.06 5.54
N ASN A 253 11.05 -16.29 5.36
CA ASN A 253 10.49 -16.75 4.11
C ASN A 253 9.35 -15.82 3.70
N SER A 254 9.32 -15.47 2.43
CA SER A 254 8.30 -14.61 1.83
C SER A 254 7.83 -15.21 0.51
N ASN A 255 6.53 -15.46 0.42
CA ASN A 255 5.86 -15.85 -0.81
C ASN A 255 5.00 -14.69 -1.32
N ASN A 256 4.98 -14.49 -2.64
CA ASN A 256 4.26 -13.40 -3.27
C ASN A 256 3.50 -13.90 -4.50
N ASP A 257 2.18 -13.85 -4.43
CA ASP A 257 1.27 -14.26 -5.49
C ASP A 257 0.69 -13.02 -6.16
N TYR A 258 1.01 -12.82 -7.43
CA TYR A 258 0.46 -11.74 -8.24
C TYR A 258 -0.56 -12.30 -9.24
N THR A 259 -1.71 -11.65 -9.32
CA THR A 259 -2.80 -11.99 -10.25
C THR A 259 -3.24 -10.75 -11.01
N GLU A 260 -3.32 -10.85 -12.33
CA GLU A 260 -3.88 -9.84 -13.21
C GLU A 260 -5.06 -10.45 -13.99
N LYS A 261 -6.17 -9.72 -14.08
CA LYS A 261 -7.42 -10.15 -14.72
C LYS A 261 -7.97 -9.08 -15.63
#